data_1722de019640c4cb052117839d0ea6ed
#
_entry.id   1722de019640c4cb052117839d0ea6ed
#
_cell.length_a   1.000
_cell.length_b   1.000
_cell.length_c   1.000
_cell.angle_alpha   90.00
_cell.angle_beta   90.00
_cell.angle_gamma   90.00
#
_symmetry.space_group_name_H-M   'P 1'
#
loop_
_entity.id
_entity.type
_entity.pdbx_description
1 polymer ?
#
loop_
_entity_poly.entity_id
_entity_poly.type
_entity_poly.pdbx_seq_one_letter_code
_entity_poly.pdbx_strand_id
1 'polypeptide(L)'
;MDIQKFYNTFGWKKNKNNFEDAHLFEDLRFNSREYVSNCRKRLLKYIPKSGLNILDFASGPIQYKEYLAYSKNFKFRHCVDFSKDAIRIAKKKIGKKGKFYCNDFFKIKFKKNSFDCIISLHTIYHIKKTQQKKAVEKLLSISKKNTPIIIIYSNPNTILSKIKNLFTNRKNIKKNIYFFCHPISWWYQFKDDAKIEFYPWRSFSSDHQKIIFPDNFISKFSFKILFFLEQKFDKFFINNFQYYTV
;
A
#
# COMPACT_ATOMS: atom_id res chain seq x y z
N MET A 1 -8.54 15.39 -10.20
CA MET A 1 -8.67 15.95 -8.83
C MET A 1 -7.36 15.76 -8.10
N ASP A 2 -6.90 16.79 -7.36
CA ASP A 2 -5.73 16.64 -6.49
C ASP A 2 -6.01 15.55 -5.44
N ILE A 3 -5.02 14.71 -5.19
CA ILE A 3 -5.13 13.58 -4.26
C ILE A 3 -5.43 14.06 -2.83
N GLN A 4 -4.84 15.17 -2.42
CA GLN A 4 -5.11 15.77 -1.11
C GLN A 4 -6.58 16.19 -1.00
N LYS A 5 -7.11 16.84 -2.03
CA LYS A 5 -8.52 17.24 -2.09
C LYS A 5 -9.43 16.02 -2.02
N PHE A 6 -9.11 14.95 -2.76
CA PHE A 6 -9.89 13.71 -2.74
C PHE A 6 -10.01 13.12 -1.33
N TYR A 7 -8.87 12.92 -0.64
CA TYR A 7 -8.89 12.32 0.70
C TYR A 7 -9.46 13.23 1.78
N ASN A 8 -9.31 14.56 1.66
CA ASN A 8 -9.91 15.49 2.61
C ASN A 8 -11.43 15.65 2.44
N THR A 9 -11.96 15.45 1.23
CA THR A 9 -13.37 15.70 0.96
C THR A 9 -14.21 14.43 0.82
N PHE A 10 -13.60 13.30 0.45
CA PHE A 10 -14.34 12.09 0.09
C PHE A 10 -13.70 10.82 0.66
N GLY A 11 -12.45 10.50 0.34
CA GLY A 11 -11.85 9.18 0.58
C GLY A 11 -11.98 8.68 2.02
N TRP A 12 -11.81 9.56 3.01
CA TRP A 12 -11.93 9.20 4.43
C TRP A 12 -13.30 9.47 5.06
N LYS A 13 -14.32 9.75 4.26
CA LYS A 13 -15.70 9.74 4.76
C LYS A 13 -16.12 8.32 5.09
N LYS A 14 -16.79 8.15 6.23
CA LYS A 14 -17.39 6.86 6.60
C LYS A 14 -18.62 6.59 5.76
N ASN A 15 -18.71 5.38 5.25
CA ASN A 15 -19.88 4.82 4.59
C ASN A 15 -20.13 3.43 5.24
N LYS A 16 -21.19 3.33 6.04
CA LYS A 16 -21.45 2.15 6.88
C LYS A 16 -20.23 1.80 7.75
N ASN A 17 -19.71 0.59 7.63
CA ASN A 17 -18.57 0.09 8.41
C ASN A 17 -17.20 0.38 7.78
N ASN A 18 -17.15 1.00 6.60
CA ASN A 18 -15.94 1.25 5.84
C ASN A 18 -15.77 2.75 5.53
N PHE A 19 -14.68 3.10 4.89
CA PHE A 19 -14.46 4.39 4.27
C PHE A 19 -14.82 4.34 2.79
N GLU A 20 -15.13 5.47 2.18
CA GLU A 20 -15.40 5.56 0.73
C GLU A 20 -14.22 5.05 -0.10
N ASP A 21 -13.00 5.27 0.36
CA ASP A 21 -11.79 4.68 -0.23
C ASP A 21 -11.88 3.15 -0.37
N ALA A 22 -12.34 2.46 0.68
CA ALA A 22 -12.51 1.01 0.62
C ALA A 22 -13.58 0.58 -0.40
N HIS A 23 -14.68 1.31 -0.50
CA HIS A 23 -15.72 1.00 -1.48
C HIS A 23 -15.22 1.15 -2.92
N LEU A 24 -14.31 2.10 -3.16
CA LEU A 24 -13.72 2.33 -4.49
C LEU A 24 -12.61 1.35 -4.84
N PHE A 25 -11.73 1.02 -3.88
CA PHE A 25 -10.47 0.37 -4.18
C PHE A 25 -10.32 -1.05 -3.61
N GLU A 26 -11.27 -1.52 -2.79
CA GLU A 26 -11.23 -2.85 -2.22
C GLU A 26 -12.38 -3.74 -2.68
N ASP A 27 -12.11 -5.02 -2.75
CA ASP A 27 -13.15 -6.03 -2.88
C ASP A 27 -13.68 -6.38 -1.48
N LEU A 28 -14.86 -5.83 -1.16
CA LEU A 28 -15.49 -5.98 0.15
C LEU A 28 -16.43 -7.19 0.24
N ARG A 29 -16.55 -7.98 -0.83
CA ARG A 29 -17.40 -9.16 -0.88
C ARG A 29 -16.95 -10.22 0.14
N PHE A 30 -17.90 -11.04 0.57
CA PHE A 30 -17.64 -12.07 1.58
C PHE A 30 -16.58 -13.08 1.15
N ASN A 31 -16.61 -13.52 -0.10
CA ASN A 31 -15.71 -14.53 -0.66
C ASN A 31 -14.24 -14.06 -0.76
N SER A 32 -13.99 -12.74 -0.89
CA SER A 32 -12.65 -12.15 -1.04
C SER A 32 -11.99 -11.74 0.29
N ARG A 33 -12.76 -11.60 1.38
CA ARG A 33 -12.29 -11.04 2.67
C ARG A 33 -11.04 -11.73 3.22
N GLU A 34 -11.06 -13.07 3.22
CA GLU A 34 -9.93 -13.86 3.75
C GLU A 34 -8.67 -13.64 2.92
N TYR A 35 -8.80 -13.68 1.59
CA TYR A 35 -7.70 -13.43 0.67
C TYR A 35 -7.09 -12.03 0.87
N VAL A 36 -7.92 -11.00 0.85
CA VAL A 36 -7.47 -9.60 1.01
C VAL A 36 -6.83 -9.37 2.38
N SER A 37 -7.40 -9.94 3.45
CA SER A 37 -6.80 -9.92 4.79
C SER A 37 -5.42 -10.61 4.82
N ASN A 38 -5.30 -11.79 4.19
CA ASN A 38 -4.05 -12.52 4.12
C ASN A 38 -2.99 -11.77 3.29
N CYS A 39 -3.37 -11.09 2.19
CA CYS A 39 -2.46 -10.21 1.47
C CYS A 39 -1.88 -9.11 2.38
N ARG A 40 -2.72 -8.45 3.20
CA ARG A 40 -2.25 -7.46 4.17
C ARG A 40 -1.30 -8.06 5.20
N LYS A 41 -1.61 -9.25 5.74
CA LYS A 41 -0.77 -9.94 6.72
C LYS A 41 0.60 -10.37 6.16
N ARG A 42 0.77 -10.49 4.83
CA ARG A 42 2.06 -10.83 4.21
C ARG A 42 3.19 -9.92 4.68
N LEU A 43 2.92 -8.63 4.87
CA LEU A 43 3.94 -7.66 5.28
C LEU A 43 4.54 -7.97 6.66
N LEU A 44 3.81 -8.65 7.53
CA LEU A 44 4.30 -9.02 8.86
C LEU A 44 5.58 -9.89 8.81
N LYS A 45 5.83 -10.56 7.68
CA LYS A 45 7.05 -11.35 7.48
C LYS A 45 8.31 -10.48 7.36
N TYR A 46 8.15 -9.25 6.87
CA TYR A 46 9.24 -8.34 6.58
C TYR A 46 9.42 -7.25 7.64
N ILE A 47 8.41 -7.07 8.49
CA ILE A 47 8.45 -6.13 9.61
C ILE A 47 9.28 -6.73 10.74
N PRO A 48 10.27 -6.02 11.29
CA PRO A 48 11.05 -6.48 12.44
C PRO A 48 10.18 -6.89 13.62
N LYS A 49 10.62 -7.92 14.34
CA LYS A 49 9.92 -8.43 15.54
C LYS A 49 9.84 -7.40 16.67
N SER A 50 10.73 -6.40 16.69
CA SER A 50 10.73 -5.30 17.65
C SER A 50 11.47 -4.09 17.09
N GLY A 51 11.21 -2.92 17.65
CA GLY A 51 11.90 -1.68 17.28
C GLY A 51 11.44 -0.50 18.13
N LEU A 52 12.19 0.60 18.04
CA LEU A 52 11.82 1.85 18.70
C LEU A 52 10.80 2.62 17.86
N ASN A 53 11.12 2.88 16.59
CA ASN A 53 10.35 3.74 15.72
C ASN A 53 9.99 3.04 14.40
N ILE A 54 8.71 2.96 14.07
CA ILE A 54 8.24 2.63 12.73
C ILE A 54 7.62 3.87 12.09
N LEU A 55 7.99 4.18 10.86
CA LEU A 55 7.34 5.23 10.06
C LEU A 55 6.27 4.60 9.17
N ASP A 56 5.09 5.17 9.19
CA ASP A 56 3.98 4.86 8.29
C ASP A 56 3.73 6.08 7.39
N PHE A 57 4.26 6.00 6.19
CA PHE A 57 4.20 7.07 5.20
C PHE A 57 2.89 7.02 4.42
N ALA A 58 2.11 8.09 4.50
CA ALA A 58 0.71 8.21 4.06
C ALA A 58 -0.16 7.15 4.75
N SER A 59 -0.16 7.20 6.08
CA SER A 59 -0.77 6.20 6.96
C SER A 59 -2.28 6.06 6.78
N GLY A 60 -2.94 7.06 6.21
CA GLY A 60 -4.38 7.14 6.25
C GLY A 60 -4.95 7.06 7.68
N PRO A 61 -6.20 6.66 7.85
CA PRO A 61 -6.85 6.51 9.17
C PRO A 61 -6.51 5.16 9.85
N ILE A 62 -5.44 4.46 9.43
CA ILE A 62 -5.18 3.06 9.81
C ILE A 62 -6.43 2.23 9.54
N GLN A 63 -6.75 2.11 8.27
CA GLN A 63 -8.07 1.68 7.78
C GLN A 63 -8.45 0.28 8.26
N TYR A 64 -7.51 -0.67 8.24
CA TYR A 64 -7.76 -2.08 8.53
C TYR A 64 -7.09 -2.54 9.81
N LYS A 65 -7.69 -3.56 10.47
CA LYS A 65 -7.15 -4.15 11.70
C LYS A 65 -5.74 -4.75 11.52
N GLU A 66 -5.44 -5.28 10.35
CA GLU A 66 -4.13 -5.84 10.02
C GLU A 66 -3.04 -4.76 10.08
N TYR A 67 -3.38 -3.52 9.74
CA TYR A 67 -2.44 -2.39 9.79
C TYR A 67 -2.05 -1.99 11.21
N LEU A 68 -2.91 -2.27 12.21
CA LEU A 68 -2.54 -2.09 13.61
C LEU A 68 -1.43 -3.05 14.04
N ALA A 69 -1.45 -4.28 13.51
CA ALA A 69 -0.47 -5.30 13.82
C ALA A 69 0.96 -4.92 13.39
N TYR A 70 1.12 -4.10 12.34
CA TYR A 70 2.43 -3.71 11.83
C TYR A 70 3.32 -2.97 12.85
N SER A 71 2.71 -2.29 13.81
CA SER A 71 3.44 -1.57 14.85
C SER A 71 3.30 -2.15 16.26
N LYS A 72 2.74 -3.35 16.40
CA LYS A 72 2.44 -3.95 17.71
C LYS A 72 3.69 -3.98 18.63
N ASN A 73 4.84 -4.31 18.06
CA ASN A 73 6.08 -4.53 18.77
C ASN A 73 7.05 -3.33 18.68
N PHE A 74 6.57 -2.18 18.21
CA PHE A 74 7.33 -0.93 18.21
C PHE A 74 6.90 -0.04 19.37
N LYS A 75 7.86 0.72 19.92
CA LYS A 75 7.56 1.69 20.97
C LYS A 75 6.71 2.83 20.42
N PHE A 76 7.06 3.34 19.22
CA PHE A 76 6.34 4.43 18.57
C PHE A 76 6.05 4.12 17.10
N ARG A 77 4.82 4.47 16.66
CA ARG A 77 4.43 4.56 15.25
C ARG A 77 4.29 6.01 14.85
N HIS A 78 5.08 6.43 13.89
CA HIS A 78 5.03 7.76 13.30
C HIS A 78 4.11 7.73 12.09
N CYS A 79 2.93 8.31 12.22
CA CYS A 79 1.94 8.39 11.15
C CYS A 79 2.06 9.72 10.43
N VAL A 80 2.37 9.69 9.15
CA VAL A 80 2.42 10.88 8.28
C VAL A 80 1.27 10.81 7.31
N ASP A 81 0.45 11.84 7.27
CA ASP A 81 -0.60 12.00 6.26
C ASP A 81 -0.93 13.49 6.10
N PHE A 82 -1.35 13.91 4.92
CA PHE A 82 -1.78 15.30 4.71
C PHE A 82 -3.25 15.52 5.09
N SER A 83 -4.03 14.47 5.29
CA SER A 83 -5.43 14.56 5.68
C SER A 83 -5.59 14.70 7.19
N LYS A 84 -6.20 15.80 7.62
CA LYS A 84 -6.53 16.04 9.04
C LYS A 84 -7.44 14.94 9.61
N ASP A 85 -8.42 14.49 8.83
CA ASP A 85 -9.35 13.45 9.25
C ASP A 85 -8.66 12.08 9.39
N ALA A 86 -7.78 11.73 8.45
CA ALA A 86 -6.98 10.52 8.57
C ALA A 86 -6.16 10.52 9.86
N ILE A 87 -5.41 11.59 10.12
CA ILE A 87 -4.58 11.75 11.32
C ILE A 87 -5.43 11.72 12.60
N ARG A 88 -6.57 12.41 12.62
CA ARG A 88 -7.50 12.41 13.78
C ARG A 88 -7.98 11.00 14.11
N ILE A 89 -8.32 10.21 13.08
CA ILE A 89 -8.79 8.82 13.26
C ILE A 89 -7.62 7.90 13.65
N ALA A 90 -6.46 8.03 13.00
CA ALA A 90 -5.26 7.27 13.35
C ALA A 90 -4.86 7.50 14.81
N LYS A 91 -4.93 8.76 15.30
CA LYS A 91 -4.64 9.11 16.69
C LYS A 91 -5.54 8.35 17.68
N LYS A 92 -6.84 8.23 17.37
CA LYS A 92 -7.78 7.45 18.21
C LYS A 92 -7.42 5.96 18.25
N LYS A 93 -6.96 5.40 17.12
CA LYS A 93 -6.66 3.96 17.02
C LYS A 93 -5.30 3.58 17.62
N ILE A 94 -4.27 4.40 17.45
CA ILE A 94 -2.90 4.13 17.92
C ILE A 94 -2.67 4.61 19.36
N GLY A 95 -3.35 5.69 19.77
CA GLY A 95 -3.25 6.23 21.13
C GLY A 95 -1.85 6.75 21.46
N LYS A 96 -1.39 6.49 22.68
CA LYS A 96 -0.12 7.00 23.25
C LYS A 96 1.13 6.51 22.51
N LYS A 97 1.08 5.42 21.77
CA LYS A 97 2.19 4.93 20.94
C LYS A 97 2.36 5.69 19.61
N GLY A 98 1.45 6.59 19.28
CA GLY A 98 1.46 7.32 18.02
C GLY A 98 2.18 8.65 18.10
N LYS A 99 2.96 8.98 17.06
CA LYS A 99 3.43 10.33 16.75
C LYS A 99 2.84 10.72 15.41
N PHE A 100 2.16 11.87 15.34
CA PHE A 100 1.26 12.20 14.24
C PHE A 100 1.70 13.50 13.56
N TYR A 101 1.84 13.44 12.23
CA TYR A 101 2.30 14.54 11.40
C TYR A 101 1.26 14.77 10.29
N CYS A 102 0.47 15.84 10.45
CA CYS A 102 -0.50 16.26 9.43
C CYS A 102 0.18 17.27 8.50
N ASN A 103 0.97 16.78 7.55
CA ASN A 103 1.72 17.65 6.63
C ASN A 103 2.15 16.87 5.38
N ASP A 104 2.59 17.63 4.36
CA ASP A 104 3.31 17.07 3.23
C ASP A 104 4.62 16.42 3.72
N PHE A 105 4.82 15.15 3.33
CA PHE A 105 6.01 14.39 3.68
C PHE A 105 7.31 15.12 3.34
N PHE A 106 7.36 15.82 2.21
CA PHE A 106 8.57 16.53 1.78
C PHE A 106 8.93 17.71 2.69
N LYS A 107 7.94 18.28 3.38
CA LYS A 107 8.14 19.42 4.32
C LYS A 107 8.54 18.99 5.73
N ILE A 108 8.30 17.73 6.10
CA ILE A 108 8.64 17.25 7.44
C ILE A 108 10.14 16.96 7.52
N LYS A 109 10.81 17.54 8.50
CA LYS A 109 12.23 17.26 8.80
C LYS A 109 12.33 16.11 9.79
N PHE A 110 12.76 14.94 9.33
CA PHE A 110 13.13 13.83 10.18
C PHE A 110 14.65 13.76 10.33
N LYS A 111 15.11 13.32 11.51
CA LYS A 111 16.52 13.03 11.73
C LYS A 111 16.93 11.83 10.87
N LYS A 112 18.12 11.89 10.26
CA LYS A 112 18.71 10.75 9.54
C LYS A 112 18.85 9.54 10.49
N ASN A 113 18.74 8.33 9.95
CA ASN A 113 18.94 7.08 10.70
C ASN A 113 18.06 6.97 11.95
N SER A 114 16.77 7.34 11.88
CA SER A 114 15.88 7.37 13.06
C SER A 114 14.80 6.30 13.08
N PHE A 115 14.57 5.62 11.97
CA PHE A 115 13.51 4.60 11.89
C PHE A 115 14.07 3.18 11.76
N ASP A 116 13.52 2.26 12.56
CA ASP A 116 13.87 0.84 12.57
C ASP A 116 13.06 0.05 11.52
N CYS A 117 12.01 0.66 10.99
CA CYS A 117 11.20 0.15 9.88
C CYS A 117 10.44 1.30 9.24
N ILE A 118 10.26 1.26 7.93
CA ILE A 118 9.40 2.19 7.21
C ILE A 118 8.41 1.40 6.38
N ILE A 119 7.14 1.80 6.39
CA ILE A 119 6.10 1.25 5.53
C ILE A 119 5.47 2.35 4.69
N SER A 120 5.19 2.06 3.42
CA SER A 120 4.51 2.94 2.48
C SER A 120 3.54 2.12 1.63
N LEU A 121 2.26 2.18 1.98
CA LEU A 121 1.25 1.32 1.40
C LEU A 121 0.49 2.07 0.30
N HIS A 122 0.66 1.64 -0.95
CA HIS A 122 -0.08 2.19 -2.09
C HIS A 122 0.06 3.70 -2.30
N THR A 123 1.22 4.29 -1.97
CA THR A 123 1.40 5.75 -1.91
C THR A 123 2.29 6.31 -3.01
N ILE A 124 3.46 5.71 -3.24
CA ILE A 124 4.51 6.29 -4.10
C ILE A 124 3.99 6.61 -5.51
N TYR A 125 3.16 5.77 -6.09
CA TYR A 125 2.61 5.98 -7.43
C TYR A 125 1.53 7.08 -7.51
N HIS A 126 1.12 7.65 -6.39
CA HIS A 126 0.27 8.85 -6.31
C HIS A 126 1.08 10.14 -6.19
N ILE A 127 2.38 10.04 -5.97
CA ILE A 127 3.30 11.18 -6.00
C ILE A 127 3.59 11.54 -7.46
N LYS A 128 3.76 12.83 -7.77
CA LYS A 128 4.15 13.27 -9.13
C LYS A 128 5.39 12.51 -9.59
N LYS A 129 5.41 12.04 -10.84
CA LYS A 129 6.50 11.26 -11.43
C LYS A 129 7.88 11.83 -11.10
N THR A 130 8.05 13.14 -11.25
CA THR A 130 9.31 13.87 -11.00
C THR A 130 9.75 13.87 -9.53
N GLN A 131 8.88 13.53 -8.60
CA GLN A 131 9.14 13.53 -7.16
C GLN A 131 9.22 12.13 -6.55
N GLN A 132 8.85 11.07 -7.29
CA GLN A 132 8.86 9.71 -6.75
C GLN A 132 10.25 9.27 -6.32
N LYS A 133 11.30 9.56 -7.12
CA LYS A 133 12.70 9.27 -6.76
C LYS A 133 13.08 9.97 -5.46
N LYS A 134 12.82 11.26 -5.34
CA LYS A 134 13.09 12.05 -4.13
C LYS A 134 12.36 11.51 -2.89
N ALA A 135 11.15 10.96 -3.06
CA ALA A 135 10.43 10.34 -1.96
C ALA A 135 11.16 9.10 -1.44
N VAL A 136 11.61 8.21 -2.33
CA VAL A 136 12.37 7.01 -1.97
C VAL A 136 13.72 7.36 -1.35
N GLU A 137 14.48 8.29 -1.94
CA GLU A 137 15.75 8.81 -1.39
C GLU A 137 15.57 9.35 0.03
N LYS A 138 14.47 10.07 0.27
CA LYS A 138 14.16 10.56 1.61
C LYS A 138 13.86 9.43 2.59
N LEU A 139 13.10 8.39 2.18
CA LEU A 139 12.86 7.21 3.01
C LEU A 139 14.18 6.50 3.35
N LEU A 140 15.07 6.32 2.37
CA LEU A 140 16.39 5.75 2.58
C LEU A 140 17.22 6.57 3.58
N SER A 141 17.24 7.90 3.46
CA SER A 141 18.05 8.78 4.31
C SER A 141 17.63 8.78 5.79
N ILE A 142 16.34 8.57 6.07
CA ILE A 142 15.80 8.56 7.44
C ILE A 142 15.71 7.17 8.06
N SER A 143 15.84 6.12 7.26
CA SER A 143 15.94 4.74 7.71
C SER A 143 17.29 4.49 8.38
N LYS A 144 17.34 3.69 9.43
CA LYS A 144 18.60 3.20 9.99
C LYS A 144 19.26 2.21 9.01
N LYS A 145 20.56 2.06 9.13
CA LYS A 145 21.29 1.06 8.33
C LYS A 145 20.76 -0.35 8.61
N ASN A 146 20.63 -1.16 7.57
CA ASN A 146 20.15 -2.54 7.65
C ASN A 146 18.72 -2.70 8.21
N THR A 147 17.85 -1.71 8.00
CA THR A 147 16.43 -1.80 8.39
C THR A 147 15.53 -1.80 7.17
N PRO A 148 14.39 -2.49 7.21
CA PRO A 148 13.52 -2.62 6.04
C PRO A 148 12.74 -1.32 5.76
N ILE A 149 12.66 -1.00 4.47
CA ILE A 149 11.71 -0.07 3.89
C ILE A 149 10.77 -0.90 3.03
N ILE A 150 9.51 -1.00 3.42
CA ILE A 150 8.51 -1.87 2.80
C ILE A 150 7.54 -1.01 2.01
N ILE A 151 7.52 -1.15 0.69
CA ILE A 151 6.68 -0.34 -0.20
C ILE A 151 5.76 -1.26 -1.00
N ILE A 152 4.45 -1.04 -0.92
CA ILE A 152 3.52 -1.66 -1.86
C ILE A 152 3.39 -0.76 -3.08
N TYR A 153 3.69 -1.33 -4.25
CA TYR A 153 3.70 -0.61 -5.51
C TYR A 153 2.87 -1.33 -6.58
N SER A 154 2.49 -0.62 -7.63
CA SER A 154 1.71 -1.17 -8.73
C SER A 154 2.59 -1.41 -9.95
N ASN A 155 2.43 -2.56 -10.58
CA ASN A 155 3.12 -2.92 -11.82
C ASN A 155 2.35 -2.35 -13.03
N PRO A 156 2.96 -1.50 -13.86
CA PRO A 156 2.33 -1.01 -15.08
C PRO A 156 2.26 -2.05 -16.20
N ASN A 157 3.11 -3.09 -16.15
CA ASN A 157 3.30 -4.08 -17.21
C ASN A 157 2.61 -5.41 -16.90
N THR A 158 1.33 -5.37 -16.52
CA THR A 158 0.59 -6.60 -16.21
C THR A 158 0.10 -7.31 -17.48
N ILE A 159 -0.13 -8.64 -17.40
CA ILE A 159 -0.79 -9.39 -18.47
C ILE A 159 -2.14 -8.74 -18.81
N LEU A 160 -2.92 -8.39 -17.78
CA LEU A 160 -4.22 -7.74 -17.97
C LEU A 160 -4.11 -6.37 -18.63
N SER A 161 -3.04 -5.60 -18.39
CA SER A 161 -2.83 -4.32 -19.07
C SER A 161 -2.52 -4.50 -20.55
N LYS A 162 -1.83 -5.58 -20.91
CA LYS A 162 -1.53 -5.94 -22.29
C LYS A 162 -2.76 -6.40 -23.08
N ILE A 163 -3.71 -7.04 -22.39
CA ILE A 163 -4.96 -7.54 -22.96
C ILE A 163 -6.07 -6.43 -22.93
N LYS A 164 -5.78 -5.29 -22.30
CA LYS A 164 -6.75 -4.23 -21.98
C LYS A 164 -7.52 -3.66 -23.17
N ASN A 165 -6.98 -3.76 -24.38
CA ASN A 165 -7.69 -3.37 -25.61
C ASN A 165 -8.93 -4.23 -25.90
N LEU A 166 -9.11 -5.38 -25.21
CA LEU A 166 -10.24 -6.28 -25.38
C LEU A 166 -11.41 -6.01 -24.40
N PHE A 167 -11.20 -5.22 -23.34
CA PHE A 167 -12.15 -5.15 -22.22
C PHE A 167 -12.61 -3.75 -21.79
N THR A 168 -12.23 -2.67 -22.49
CA THR A 168 -12.48 -1.33 -21.96
C THR A 168 -13.48 -0.51 -22.76
N ASN A 169 -14.73 -0.53 -22.28
CA ASN A 169 -15.70 0.57 -22.49
C ASN A 169 -16.29 1.08 -21.14
N ARG A 170 -15.61 0.97 -20.04
CA ARG A 170 -16.11 1.50 -18.75
C ARG A 170 -15.52 2.88 -18.48
N LYS A 171 -16.37 3.91 -18.49
CA LYS A 171 -16.09 5.25 -17.94
C LYS A 171 -15.75 5.09 -16.44
N ASN A 172 -14.47 5.13 -16.10
CA ASN A 172 -14.00 4.94 -14.72
C ASN A 172 -14.06 6.25 -13.95
N ILE A 173 -14.94 6.35 -12.97
CA ILE A 173 -14.97 7.42 -11.92
C ILE A 173 -13.61 7.52 -11.19
N LYS A 174 -12.83 6.45 -11.16
CA LYS A 174 -11.45 6.38 -10.63
C LYS A 174 -10.42 7.24 -11.37
N LYS A 175 -10.76 7.82 -12.53
CA LYS A 175 -9.83 8.60 -13.39
C LYS A 175 -9.37 9.94 -12.80
N ASN A 176 -9.86 10.34 -11.64
CA ASN A 176 -9.61 11.69 -11.12
C ASN A 176 -8.45 11.82 -10.14
N ILE A 177 -7.80 10.72 -9.75
CA ILE A 177 -6.64 10.75 -8.86
C ILE A 177 -5.37 10.53 -9.68
N TYR A 178 -4.35 11.37 -9.46
CA TYR A 178 -3.06 11.19 -10.10
C TYR A 178 -2.49 9.79 -9.79
N PHE A 179 -2.08 9.10 -10.84
CA PHE A 179 -1.53 7.75 -10.76
C PHE A 179 -0.46 7.57 -11.84
N PHE A 180 0.75 7.26 -11.43
CA PHE A 180 1.84 6.96 -12.34
C PHE A 180 2.75 5.89 -11.73
N CYS A 181 2.96 4.79 -12.44
CA CYS A 181 3.84 3.70 -12.03
C CYS A 181 5.04 3.57 -12.96
N HIS A 182 6.20 3.40 -12.35
CA HIS A 182 7.41 2.98 -13.05
C HIS A 182 7.45 1.45 -13.20
N PRO A 183 8.15 0.90 -14.23
CA PRO A 183 8.41 -0.52 -14.33
C PRO A 183 9.29 -1.01 -13.17
N ILE A 184 9.32 -2.33 -12.95
CA ILE A 184 10.11 -2.94 -11.86
C ILE A 184 11.60 -2.56 -11.96
N SER A 185 12.13 -2.45 -13.16
CA SER A 185 13.52 -2.03 -13.41
C SER A 185 13.88 -0.66 -12.83
N TRP A 186 12.89 0.23 -12.63
CA TRP A 186 13.11 1.54 -12.05
C TRP A 186 13.66 1.49 -10.62
N TRP A 187 13.35 0.45 -9.87
CA TRP A 187 13.82 0.29 -8.50
C TRP A 187 15.32 0.03 -8.42
N TYR A 188 15.93 -0.57 -9.42
CA TYR A 188 17.36 -0.88 -9.43
C TYR A 188 18.28 0.35 -9.44
N GLN A 189 17.75 1.56 -9.67
CA GLN A 189 18.53 2.78 -9.50
C GLN A 189 18.95 3.03 -8.04
N PHE A 190 18.35 2.34 -7.07
CA PHE A 190 18.67 2.44 -5.64
C PHE A 190 19.54 1.27 -5.13
N LYS A 191 20.06 0.42 -6.03
CA LYS A 191 20.82 -0.79 -5.68
C LYS A 191 22.11 -0.51 -4.89
N ASP A 192 22.69 0.67 -5.07
CA ASP A 192 23.92 1.08 -4.39
C ASP A 192 23.63 1.60 -2.96
N ASP A 193 22.38 2.00 -2.71
CA ASP A 193 21.91 2.50 -1.39
C ASP A 193 21.24 1.41 -0.56
N ALA A 194 20.62 0.41 -1.20
CA ALA A 194 19.87 -0.65 -0.53
C ALA A 194 19.83 -1.95 -1.33
N LYS A 195 19.75 -3.08 -0.65
CA LYS A 195 19.39 -4.36 -1.26
C LYS A 195 17.93 -4.32 -1.67
N ILE A 196 17.64 -4.50 -2.96
CA ILE A 196 16.28 -4.47 -3.50
C ILE A 196 15.74 -5.89 -3.65
N GLU A 197 14.61 -6.15 -3.04
CA GLU A 197 13.91 -7.43 -3.12
C GLU A 197 12.44 -7.20 -3.47
N PHE A 198 11.85 -8.12 -4.23
CA PHE A 198 10.46 -8.03 -4.66
C PHE A 198 9.68 -9.24 -4.17
N TYR A 199 8.45 -9.00 -3.71
CA TYR A 199 7.55 -10.04 -3.22
C TYR A 199 6.12 -9.81 -3.74
N PRO A 200 5.34 -10.87 -3.98
CA PRO A 200 3.96 -10.69 -4.41
C PRO A 200 3.13 -10.05 -3.28
N TRP A 201 2.31 -9.07 -3.65
CA TRP A 201 1.34 -8.49 -2.72
C TRP A 201 -0.07 -9.01 -3.00
N ARG A 202 -0.64 -8.65 -4.15
CA ARG A 202 -1.99 -9.02 -4.58
C ARG A 202 -2.06 -8.98 -6.12
N SER A 203 -2.44 -10.07 -6.74
CA SER A 203 -2.40 -10.20 -8.20
C SER A 203 -3.39 -9.30 -8.92
N PHE A 204 -4.58 -9.09 -8.36
CA PHE A 204 -5.66 -8.38 -9.03
C PHE A 204 -6.13 -7.16 -8.26
N SER A 205 -6.48 -6.08 -8.98
CA SER A 205 -7.25 -4.98 -8.40
C SER A 205 -8.65 -5.46 -7.97
N SER A 206 -9.33 -4.66 -7.15
CA SER A 206 -10.69 -5.00 -6.72
C SER A 206 -11.67 -5.19 -7.89
N ASP A 207 -11.51 -4.41 -8.97
CA ASP A 207 -12.37 -4.52 -10.15
C ASP A 207 -12.10 -5.82 -10.91
N HIS A 208 -10.82 -6.18 -11.11
CA HIS A 208 -10.46 -7.46 -11.73
C HIS A 208 -10.90 -8.65 -10.89
N GLN A 209 -10.77 -8.56 -9.54
CA GLN A 209 -11.29 -9.61 -8.66
C GLN A 209 -12.78 -9.83 -8.85
N LYS A 210 -13.57 -8.76 -8.95
CA LYS A 210 -15.02 -8.83 -9.15
C LYS A 210 -15.42 -9.42 -10.51
N ILE A 211 -14.59 -9.22 -11.53
CA ILE A 211 -14.83 -9.78 -12.88
C ILE A 211 -14.44 -11.25 -12.95
N ILE A 212 -13.24 -11.59 -12.46
CA ILE A 212 -12.65 -12.94 -12.60
C ILE A 212 -13.27 -13.94 -11.62
N PHE A 213 -13.61 -13.47 -10.42
CA PHE A 213 -14.15 -14.31 -9.34
C PHE A 213 -15.57 -13.84 -9.00
N PRO A 214 -16.62 -14.48 -9.52
CA PRO A 214 -18.01 -14.16 -9.18
C PRO A 214 -18.27 -14.36 -7.68
N ASP A 215 -19.34 -13.72 -7.15
CA ASP A 215 -19.64 -13.76 -5.71
C ASP A 215 -20.35 -15.07 -5.31
N ASN A 216 -19.60 -16.17 -5.26
CA ASN A 216 -20.09 -17.50 -4.91
C ASN A 216 -19.07 -18.28 -4.06
N PHE A 217 -19.44 -19.45 -3.60
CA PHE A 217 -18.59 -20.31 -2.77
C PHE A 217 -17.34 -20.81 -3.50
N ILE A 218 -17.43 -21.09 -4.79
CA ILE A 218 -16.29 -21.56 -5.61
C ILE A 218 -15.19 -20.50 -5.62
N SER A 219 -15.55 -19.23 -5.74
CA SER A 219 -14.59 -18.13 -5.72
C SER A 219 -13.83 -18.01 -4.40
N LYS A 220 -14.44 -18.36 -3.29
CA LYS A 220 -13.72 -18.39 -2.00
C LYS A 220 -12.59 -19.44 -2.01
N PHE A 221 -12.83 -20.59 -2.60
CA PHE A 221 -11.81 -21.63 -2.78
C PHE A 221 -10.74 -21.19 -3.80
N SER A 222 -11.17 -20.60 -4.93
CA SER A 222 -10.26 -20.06 -5.95
C SER A 222 -9.31 -19.01 -5.39
N PHE A 223 -9.75 -18.15 -4.47
CA PHE A 223 -8.89 -17.20 -3.78
C PHE A 223 -7.83 -17.86 -2.88
N LYS A 224 -8.14 -19.00 -2.26
CA LYS A 224 -7.14 -19.77 -1.48
C LYS A 224 -6.08 -20.37 -2.40
N ILE A 225 -6.49 -20.94 -3.52
CA ILE A 225 -5.56 -21.44 -4.55
C ILE A 225 -4.68 -20.29 -5.08
N LEU A 226 -5.29 -19.16 -5.45
CA LEU A 226 -4.55 -17.99 -5.92
C LEU A 226 -3.50 -17.55 -4.89
N PHE A 227 -3.88 -17.45 -3.61
CA PHE A 227 -2.95 -17.06 -2.55
C PHE A 227 -1.76 -18.01 -2.42
N PHE A 228 -2.01 -19.32 -2.54
CA PHE A 228 -0.96 -20.34 -2.56
C PHE A 228 -0.04 -20.22 -3.78
N LEU A 229 -0.62 -20.07 -4.97
CA LEU A 229 0.14 -19.91 -6.22
C LEU A 229 1.01 -18.66 -6.21
N GLU A 230 0.51 -17.53 -5.70
CA GLU A 230 1.28 -16.30 -5.54
C GLU A 230 2.52 -16.47 -4.65
N GLN A 231 2.46 -17.37 -3.66
CA GLN A 231 3.61 -17.66 -2.79
C GLN A 231 4.59 -18.65 -3.45
N LYS A 232 4.08 -19.63 -4.20
CA LYS A 232 4.88 -20.68 -4.82
C LYS A 232 5.60 -20.18 -6.09
N PHE A 233 4.96 -19.30 -6.85
CA PHE A 233 5.46 -18.78 -8.14
C PHE A 233 5.65 -17.26 -8.08
N ASP A 234 6.31 -16.80 -7.02
CA ASP A 234 6.46 -15.37 -6.67
C ASP A 234 6.97 -14.51 -7.83
N LYS A 235 8.08 -14.92 -8.49
CA LYS A 235 8.66 -14.19 -9.63
C LYS A 235 7.67 -14.03 -10.79
N PHE A 236 6.89 -15.08 -11.07
CA PHE A 236 5.87 -15.00 -12.12
C PHE A 236 4.80 -13.96 -11.77
N PHE A 237 4.31 -13.99 -10.53
CA PHE A 237 3.27 -13.06 -10.09
C PHE A 237 3.76 -11.63 -9.99
N ILE A 238 4.97 -11.38 -9.51
CA ILE A 238 5.57 -10.05 -9.44
C ILE A 238 5.68 -9.41 -10.83
N ASN A 239 6.16 -10.17 -11.82
CA ASN A 239 6.39 -9.65 -13.15
C ASN A 239 5.12 -9.44 -13.99
N ASN A 240 4.06 -10.18 -13.70
CA ASN A 240 2.89 -10.27 -14.58
C ASN A 240 1.59 -9.73 -13.97
N PHE A 241 1.54 -9.45 -12.66
CA PHE A 241 0.32 -9.03 -11.99
C PHE A 241 0.45 -7.67 -11.28
N GLN A 242 -0.68 -7.20 -10.71
CA GLN A 242 -0.93 -5.80 -10.41
C GLN A 242 -0.05 -5.20 -9.31
N TYR A 243 0.09 -5.89 -8.16
CA TYR A 243 0.74 -5.30 -7.00
C TYR A 243 1.85 -6.18 -6.45
N TYR A 244 2.96 -5.54 -6.13
CA TYR A 244 4.11 -6.17 -5.48
C TYR A 244 4.60 -5.34 -4.30
N THR A 245 5.39 -5.98 -3.42
CA THR A 245 6.12 -5.33 -2.33
C THR A 245 7.57 -5.20 -2.74
N VAL A 246 8.15 -4.04 -2.49
CA VAL A 246 9.57 -3.74 -2.61
C VAL A 246 10.17 -3.64 -1.24
#